data_86b1566ffc042dab2bc5186d18b9b53c
#
_entry.id   86b1566ffc042dab2bc5186d18b9b53c
#
_cell.length_a   1.000
_cell.length_b   1.000
_cell.length_c   1.000
_cell.angle_alpha   90.00
_cell.angle_beta   90.00
_cell.angle_gamma   90.00
#
_symmetry.space_group_name_H-M   'P 1'
#
loop_
_entity.id
_entity.type
_entity.pdbx_description
1 polymer ?
#
loop_
_entity_poly.entity_id
_entity_poly.type
_entity_poly.pdbx_seq_one_letter_code
_entity_poly.pdbx_strand_id
1 'polypeptide(L)'
;SQPTLSRFLSRTDEETVHSLRCLNLELVEFFLQFHQLNQLIVDIDSTHFTTYGKQEGVAYNAHYRAHGYHPLYAFEGKTGYCFNAQLRPGNRYCSEEADSFITPVLERFNQLLFRMDSGFATP
;
A
#
# COMPACT_ATOMS: atom_id res chain seq x y z
N SER A 1 -12.11 17.49 -15.13
CA SER A 1 -11.08 17.87 -16.11
C SER A 1 -9.68 17.66 -15.55
N GLN A 2 -8.69 17.51 -16.39
CA GLN A 2 -7.28 17.35 -15.97
C GLN A 2 -6.79 18.50 -15.08
N PRO A 3 -7.11 19.79 -15.33
CA PRO A 3 -6.75 20.88 -14.42
C PRO A 3 -7.39 20.77 -13.04
N THR A 4 -8.59 20.22 -12.93
CA THR A 4 -9.28 20.02 -11.65
C THR A 4 -8.59 18.95 -10.82
N LEU A 5 -8.21 17.83 -11.44
CA LEU A 5 -7.46 16.77 -10.79
C LEU A 5 -6.09 17.26 -10.31
N SER A 6 -5.35 17.98 -11.15
CA SER A 6 -4.06 18.55 -10.78
C SER A 6 -4.15 19.51 -9.61
N ARG A 7 -5.18 20.36 -9.56
CA ARG A 7 -5.42 21.26 -8.43
C ARG A 7 -5.80 20.50 -7.16
N PHE A 8 -6.57 19.44 -7.27
CA PHE A 8 -6.87 18.56 -6.14
C PHE A 8 -5.59 17.93 -5.58
N LEU A 9 -4.79 17.31 -6.43
CA LEU A 9 -3.54 16.65 -6.02
C LEU A 9 -2.54 17.64 -5.42
N SER A 10 -2.44 18.87 -5.94
CA SER A 10 -1.53 19.89 -5.41
C SER A 10 -1.92 20.43 -4.01
N ARG A 11 -3.13 20.15 -3.55
CA ARG A 11 -3.62 20.50 -2.19
C ARG A 11 -3.56 19.34 -1.22
N THR A 12 -3.21 18.14 -1.69
CA THR A 12 -3.13 16.94 -0.88
C THR A 12 -1.87 16.98 -0.02
N ASP A 13 -2.03 16.79 1.27
CA ASP A 13 -0.98 16.70 2.28
C ASP A 13 -1.04 15.37 3.03
N GLU A 14 -0.18 15.16 4.02
CA GLU A 14 -0.14 13.93 4.81
C GLU A 14 -1.44 13.67 5.57
N GLU A 15 -2.09 14.71 6.10
CA GLU A 15 -3.37 14.60 6.78
C GLU A 15 -4.47 14.13 5.82
N THR A 16 -4.50 14.67 4.62
CA THR A 16 -5.42 14.26 3.55
C THR A 16 -5.19 12.80 3.18
N VAL A 17 -3.94 12.37 3.02
CA VAL A 17 -3.59 10.97 2.71
C VAL A 17 -4.05 10.04 3.84
N HIS A 18 -3.82 10.42 5.10
CA HIS A 18 -4.29 9.65 6.25
C HIS A 18 -5.82 9.50 6.25
N SER A 19 -6.55 10.59 6.04
CA SER A 19 -8.01 10.60 5.97
C SER A 19 -8.53 9.72 4.83
N LEU A 20 -7.89 9.75 3.66
CA LEU A 20 -8.24 8.89 2.53
C LEU A 20 -7.99 7.40 2.83
N ARG A 21 -6.93 7.07 3.55
CA ARG A 21 -6.67 5.69 4.00
C ARG A 21 -7.74 5.19 4.96
N CYS A 22 -8.13 6.01 5.93
CA CYS A 22 -9.22 5.68 6.84
C CYS A 22 -10.54 5.45 6.11
N LEU A 23 -10.90 6.35 5.20
CA LEU A 23 -12.09 6.23 4.36
C LEU A 23 -12.05 4.96 3.50
N ASN A 24 -10.90 4.66 2.91
CA ASN A 24 -10.72 3.43 2.12
C ASN A 24 -11.01 2.18 2.95
N LEU A 25 -10.46 2.10 4.17
CA LEU A 25 -10.71 0.95 5.07
C LEU A 25 -12.18 0.84 5.47
N GLU A 26 -12.86 1.96 5.74
CA GLU A 26 -14.31 1.97 6.00
C GLU A 26 -15.10 1.43 4.81
N LEU A 27 -14.76 1.84 3.61
CA LEU A 27 -15.41 1.37 2.38
C LEU A 27 -15.14 -0.13 2.14
N VAL A 28 -13.90 -0.59 2.34
CA VAL A 28 -13.56 -2.01 2.21
C VAL A 28 -14.33 -2.84 3.23
N GLU A 29 -14.39 -2.41 4.49
CA GLU A 29 -15.17 -3.08 5.54
C GLU A 29 -16.65 -3.16 5.15
N PHE A 30 -17.21 -2.06 4.67
CA PHE A 30 -18.60 -2.01 4.19
C PHE A 30 -18.84 -2.99 3.04
N PHE A 31 -17.98 -3.02 2.03
CA PHE A 31 -18.14 -3.92 0.88
C PHE A 31 -17.90 -5.38 1.23
N LEU A 32 -16.98 -5.68 2.14
CA LEU A 32 -16.71 -7.05 2.58
C LEU A 32 -17.91 -7.71 3.28
N GLN A 33 -18.83 -6.94 3.86
CA GLN A 33 -20.05 -7.47 4.47
C GLN A 33 -20.95 -8.24 3.47
N PHE A 34 -20.88 -7.89 2.18
CA PHE A 34 -21.65 -8.56 1.15
C PHE A 34 -21.01 -9.87 0.65
N HIS A 35 -19.79 -10.14 1.09
CA HIS A 35 -19.07 -11.38 0.82
C HIS A 35 -19.10 -12.26 2.08
N GLN A 36 -19.55 -13.48 1.92
CA GLN A 36 -19.59 -14.45 3.04
C GLN A 36 -18.22 -15.08 3.26
N LEU A 37 -17.26 -14.29 3.73
CA LEU A 37 -15.90 -14.74 3.97
C LEU A 37 -15.71 -15.09 5.45
N ASN A 38 -15.30 -16.32 5.73
CA ASN A 38 -14.95 -16.78 7.08
C ASN A 38 -13.55 -16.32 7.50
N GLN A 39 -12.67 -16.08 6.53
CA GLN A 39 -11.31 -15.63 6.73
C GLN A 39 -10.93 -14.65 5.62
N LEU A 40 -10.30 -13.57 6.00
CA LEU A 40 -9.73 -12.59 5.06
C LEU A 40 -8.27 -12.95 4.78
N ILE A 41 -7.90 -12.93 3.53
CA ILE A 41 -6.52 -13.13 3.09
C ILE A 41 -5.93 -11.76 2.77
N VAL A 42 -4.86 -11.41 3.46
CA VAL A 42 -4.12 -10.17 3.24
C VAL A 42 -2.87 -10.49 2.43
N ASP A 43 -2.92 -10.21 1.15
CA ASP A 43 -1.79 -10.32 0.24
C ASP A 43 -0.97 -9.03 0.30
N ILE A 44 0.25 -9.12 0.79
CA ILE A 44 1.19 -7.99 0.83
C ILE A 44 2.24 -8.20 -0.24
N ASP A 45 2.38 -7.20 -1.08
CA ASP A 45 3.35 -7.20 -2.16
C ASP A 45 4.02 -5.84 -2.31
N SER A 46 5.21 -5.85 -2.85
CA SER A 46 5.97 -4.65 -3.20
C SER A 46 6.47 -4.75 -4.63
N THR A 47 6.44 -3.64 -5.33
CA THR A 47 6.92 -3.61 -6.72
C THR A 47 7.76 -2.36 -6.97
N HIS A 48 8.76 -2.49 -7.84
CA HIS A 48 9.60 -1.35 -8.18
C HIS A 48 9.02 -0.59 -9.36
N PHE A 49 8.87 0.73 -9.22
CA PHE A 49 8.53 1.63 -10.31
C PHE A 49 9.73 2.47 -10.69
N THR A 50 10.30 2.20 -11.86
CA THR A 50 11.36 3.02 -12.43
C THR A 50 10.81 4.40 -12.80
N THR A 51 11.53 5.43 -12.39
CA THR A 51 11.20 6.82 -12.73
C THR A 51 12.34 7.49 -13.47
N TYR A 52 11.99 8.45 -14.29
CA TYR A 52 12.94 9.25 -15.05
C TYR A 52 12.89 10.69 -14.56
N GLY A 53 14.05 11.20 -14.12
CA GLY A 53 14.16 12.56 -13.59
C GLY A 53 14.37 12.65 -12.08
N LYS A 54 14.39 13.87 -11.56
CA LYS A 54 14.62 14.19 -10.15
C LYS A 54 13.29 14.46 -9.44
N GLN A 55 12.58 13.41 -9.07
CA GLN A 55 11.36 13.53 -8.28
C GLN A 55 11.66 13.35 -6.80
N GLU A 56 10.86 13.98 -5.93
CA GLU A 56 10.98 13.84 -4.49
C GLU A 56 10.80 12.38 -4.06
N GLY A 57 11.67 11.89 -3.17
CA GLY A 57 11.61 10.52 -2.65
C GLY A 57 12.12 9.43 -3.61
N VAL A 58 12.61 9.79 -4.80
CA VAL A 58 13.25 8.82 -5.70
C VAL A 58 14.59 8.37 -5.12
N ALA A 59 14.82 7.06 -5.09
CA ALA A 59 16.08 6.46 -4.66
C ALA A 59 16.52 5.33 -5.58
N TYR A 60 17.83 5.07 -5.57
CA TYR A 60 18.42 3.99 -6.35
C TYR A 60 18.17 2.63 -5.69
N ASN A 61 17.63 1.69 -6.45
CA ASN A 61 17.45 0.31 -6.03
C ASN A 61 18.55 -0.56 -6.67
N ALA A 62 19.39 -1.16 -5.83
CA ALA A 62 20.50 -1.97 -6.28
C ALA A 62 20.06 -3.29 -6.94
N HIS A 63 18.95 -3.87 -6.49
CA HIS A 63 18.41 -5.10 -7.05
C HIS A 63 17.89 -4.89 -8.48
N TYR A 64 17.14 -3.81 -8.70
CA TYR A 64 16.60 -3.46 -10.00
C TYR A 64 17.57 -2.62 -10.84
N ARG A 65 18.66 -2.14 -10.25
CA ARG A 65 19.68 -1.26 -10.89
C ARG A 65 19.07 -0.01 -11.53
N ALA A 66 18.07 0.56 -10.88
CA ALA A 66 17.31 1.70 -11.37
C ALA A 66 16.91 2.65 -10.25
N HIS A 67 16.70 3.91 -10.60
CA HIS A 67 16.08 4.88 -9.71
C HIS A 67 14.56 4.78 -9.79
N GLY A 68 13.88 4.94 -8.66
CA GLY A 68 12.44 4.89 -8.64
C GLY A 68 11.85 4.85 -7.25
N TYR A 69 10.64 4.32 -7.18
CA TYR A 69 9.89 4.06 -5.96
C TYR A 69 9.71 2.56 -5.75
N HIS A 70 9.52 2.16 -4.50
CA HIS A 70 9.24 0.78 -4.11
C HIS A 70 8.02 0.72 -3.19
N PRO A 71 6.81 0.98 -3.72
CA PRO A 71 5.59 0.99 -2.92
C PRO A 71 5.22 -0.37 -2.36
N LEU A 72 4.50 -0.34 -1.21
CA LEU A 72 3.81 -1.48 -0.64
C LEU A 72 2.32 -1.43 -0.97
N TYR A 73 1.76 -2.59 -1.20
CA TYR A 73 0.32 -2.81 -1.38
C TYR A 73 -0.17 -3.94 -0.49
N ALA A 74 -1.39 -3.81 -0.01
CA ALA A 74 -2.11 -4.90 0.67
C ALA A 74 -3.49 -5.06 0.05
N PHE A 75 -3.78 -6.27 -0.44
CA PHE A 75 -5.06 -6.61 -1.07
C PHE A 75 -5.74 -7.76 -0.33
N GLU A 76 -7.08 -7.76 -0.34
CA GLU A 76 -7.83 -8.95 0.06
C GLU A 76 -7.78 -9.97 -1.09
N GLY A 77 -7.25 -11.17 -0.80
CA GLY A 77 -6.85 -12.15 -1.81
C GLY A 77 -7.98 -12.82 -2.57
N LYS A 78 -9.22 -12.81 -2.06
CA LYS A 78 -10.40 -13.40 -2.73
C LYS A 78 -11.20 -12.37 -3.54
N THR A 79 -11.30 -11.15 -3.02
CA THR A 79 -12.11 -10.07 -3.60
C THR A 79 -11.31 -9.08 -4.41
N GLY A 80 -10.01 -8.97 -4.13
CA GLY A 80 -9.13 -7.98 -4.76
C GLY A 80 -9.28 -6.56 -4.20
N TYR A 81 -10.05 -6.35 -3.12
CA TYR A 81 -10.15 -5.03 -2.50
C TYR A 81 -8.80 -4.61 -1.92
N CYS A 82 -8.43 -3.36 -2.13
CA CYS A 82 -7.19 -2.79 -1.60
C CYS A 82 -7.39 -2.34 -0.15
N PHE A 83 -6.69 -2.96 0.80
CA PHE A 83 -6.68 -2.52 2.19
C PHE A 83 -5.83 -1.28 2.40
N ASN A 84 -4.66 -1.23 1.80
CA ASN A 84 -3.72 -0.13 1.96
C ASN A 84 -2.73 -0.06 0.80
N ALA A 85 -2.22 1.15 0.55
CA ALA A 85 -1.14 1.41 -0.39
C ALA A 85 -0.24 2.49 0.19
N GLN A 86 1.08 2.30 0.07
CA GLN A 86 2.07 3.25 0.57
C GLN A 86 3.20 3.42 -0.42
N LEU A 87 3.40 4.65 -0.88
CA LEU A 87 4.56 5.00 -1.68
C LEU A 87 5.79 5.05 -0.78
N ARG A 88 6.89 4.41 -1.22
CA ARG A 88 8.17 4.40 -0.52
C ARG A 88 9.31 4.70 -1.48
N PRO A 89 10.42 5.28 -0.98
CA PRO A 89 11.65 5.42 -1.77
C PRO A 89 12.13 4.08 -2.35
N GLY A 90 12.78 4.12 -3.50
CA GLY A 90 13.18 2.92 -4.23
C GLY A 90 14.21 2.04 -3.52
N ASN A 91 14.94 2.57 -2.54
CA ASN A 91 15.96 1.86 -1.76
C ASN A 91 15.43 1.13 -0.51
N ARG A 92 14.11 1.13 -0.29
CA ARG A 92 13.51 0.42 0.85
C ARG A 92 13.46 -1.08 0.62
N TYR A 93 13.78 -1.86 1.66
CA TYR A 93 13.56 -3.30 1.65
C TYR A 93 12.08 -3.65 1.73
N CYS A 94 11.70 -4.85 1.24
CA CYS A 94 10.31 -5.29 1.23
C CYS A 94 9.69 -5.26 2.62
N SER A 95 10.38 -5.76 3.64
CA SER A 95 9.92 -5.82 5.03
C SER A 95 9.97 -4.49 5.78
N GLU A 96 10.69 -3.49 5.28
CA GLU A 96 10.82 -2.21 5.95
C GLU A 96 9.47 -1.49 6.02
N GLU A 97 9.11 -1.00 7.20
CA GLU A 97 7.82 -0.34 7.49
C GLU A 97 6.57 -1.24 7.36
N ALA A 98 6.73 -2.56 7.12
CA ALA A 98 5.60 -3.47 6.96
C ALA A 98 4.69 -3.48 8.20
N ASP A 99 5.25 -3.40 9.40
CA ASP A 99 4.49 -3.39 10.66
C ASP A 99 3.53 -2.21 10.74
N SER A 100 4.02 -1.00 10.51
CA SER A 100 3.19 0.21 10.55
C SER A 100 2.18 0.25 9.40
N PHE A 101 2.54 -0.35 8.27
CA PHE A 101 1.69 -0.45 7.09
C PHE A 101 0.47 -1.35 7.31
N ILE A 102 0.63 -2.48 8.02
CA ILE A 102 -0.46 -3.44 8.26
C ILE A 102 -1.25 -3.16 9.54
N THR A 103 -0.72 -2.39 10.48
CA THR A 103 -1.37 -2.10 11.78
C THR A 103 -2.82 -1.62 11.62
N PRO A 104 -3.18 -0.68 10.73
CA PRO A 104 -4.56 -0.25 10.57
C PRO A 104 -5.51 -1.37 10.12
N VAL A 105 -5.01 -2.35 9.37
CA VAL A 105 -5.78 -3.53 8.94
C VAL A 105 -5.99 -4.47 10.11
N LEU A 106 -4.95 -4.72 10.92
CA LEU A 106 -5.02 -5.55 12.12
C LEU A 106 -5.99 -4.99 13.18
N GLU A 107 -6.07 -3.69 13.31
CA GLU A 107 -6.96 -3.02 14.26
C GLU A 107 -8.44 -3.09 13.86
N ARG A 108 -8.72 -3.21 12.57
CA ARG A 108 -10.08 -3.15 12.02
C ARG A 108 -10.70 -4.51 11.71
N PHE A 109 -9.89 -5.48 11.32
CA PHE A 109 -10.36 -6.78 10.84
C PHE A 109 -9.87 -7.93 11.72
N ASN A 110 -10.69 -8.99 11.80
CA ASN A 110 -10.39 -10.23 12.52
C ASN A 110 -10.19 -11.39 11.52
N GLN A 111 -9.60 -12.48 12.02
CA GLN A 111 -9.38 -13.72 11.26
C GLN A 111 -8.62 -13.49 9.96
N LEU A 112 -7.47 -12.86 10.10
CA LEU A 112 -6.58 -12.53 9.00
C LEU A 112 -5.55 -13.65 8.75
N LEU A 113 -5.38 -14.00 7.48
CA LEU A 113 -4.27 -14.81 7.00
C LEU A 113 -3.39 -13.93 6.10
N PHE A 114 -2.13 -13.79 6.46
CA PHE A 114 -1.17 -13.02 5.65
C PHE A 114 -0.46 -13.92 4.66
N ARG A 115 -0.34 -13.44 3.42
CA ARG A 115 0.51 -14.02 2.39
C ARG A 115 1.50 -12.96 1.92
N MET A 116 2.76 -13.32 1.92
CA MET A 116 3.88 -12.46 1.54
C MET A 116 4.92 -13.30 0.81
N ASP A 117 5.71 -12.69 -0.03
CA ASP A 117 6.85 -13.36 -0.66
C ASP A 117 8.04 -13.50 0.31
N SER A 118 9.08 -14.20 -0.14
CA SER A 118 10.29 -14.41 0.66
C SER A 118 11.07 -13.12 0.96
N GLY A 119 10.83 -12.06 0.22
CA GLY A 119 11.44 -10.75 0.45
C GLY A 119 11.01 -10.08 1.76
N PHE A 120 9.92 -10.57 2.37
CA PHE A 120 9.46 -10.13 3.70
C PHE A 120 9.99 -11.00 4.84
N ALA A 121 10.56 -12.16 4.53
CA ALA A 121 11.17 -13.05 5.51
C ALA A 121 12.60 -12.60 5.83
N THR A 122 12.72 -11.56 6.64
CA THR A 122 14.02 -11.13 7.21
C THR A 122 14.25 -11.83 8.55
N PRO A 123 15.50 -12.27 8.81
CA PRO A 123 15.84 -12.82 10.13
C PRO A 123 15.71 -11.78 11.21
#